data_a781ab938420498002a005e671a46ded
#
_entry.id   a781ab938420498002a005e671a46ded
#
_cell.length_a   1.000
_cell.length_b   1.000
_cell.length_c   1.000
_cell.angle_alpha   90.00
_cell.angle_beta   90.00
_cell.angle_gamma   90.00
#
_symmetry.space_group_name_H-M   'P 1'
#
loop_
_entity.id
_entity.type
_entity.pdbx_description
1 polymer ?
#
loop_
_entity_poly.entity_id
_entity_poly.type
_entity_poly.pdbx_seq_one_letter_code
_entity_poly.pdbx_strand_id
1 'polypeptide(L)'
;MSHNRIDTHQHLIPPAYRTLLDDRGRTAGGWPTPDWNVAAAIDLMDQESIATGILSLSAPGVHFGDDAEARTLARQVNDYGAELVKDRPDRFGQFACLPLPDVDGAITEAVYALDELHADGVVLLSNAQGRYLGAPSYEPLWTELDTRSAVVFIHPTEPPITMLDGMPSPLLDYPFDTTRTAIHMVVNGVMNRHSRLKVILSHGGGFLPYAAYRFLGAAQFNPGTTTETIMADMRRFYFDTALSSTPSAMPSLLAFADPTRITYGSDFPFVPSSHLFNVALDNTPLDDNLRYAINRGNAETLFPRLATR
;
A
#
# COMPACT_ATOMS: atom_id res chain seq x y z
N MET A 1 -17.60 20.65 4.50
CA MET A 1 -16.24 21.22 4.34
C MET A 1 -15.53 20.36 3.32
N SER A 2 -14.85 20.94 2.32
CA SER A 2 -14.05 20.11 1.39
C SER A 2 -12.90 19.53 2.21
N HIS A 3 -12.77 18.21 2.26
CA HIS A 3 -11.80 17.56 3.14
C HIS A 3 -10.37 17.66 2.64
N ASN A 4 -10.17 18.06 1.38
CA ASN A 4 -8.85 18.26 0.77
C ASN A 4 -7.92 17.06 1.00
N ARG A 5 -8.45 15.85 0.77
CA ARG A 5 -7.83 14.56 1.10
C ARG A 5 -6.49 14.37 0.42
N ILE A 6 -5.58 13.66 1.10
CA ILE A 6 -4.42 13.05 0.47
C ILE A 6 -4.66 11.55 0.42
N ASP A 7 -4.80 11.03 -0.79
CA ASP A 7 -5.10 9.62 -1.06
C ASP A 7 -3.79 8.83 -1.15
N THR A 8 -3.54 7.99 -0.15
CA THR A 8 -2.33 7.15 -0.08
C THR A 8 -2.50 5.79 -0.75
N HIS A 9 -3.67 5.52 -1.34
CA HIS A 9 -4.00 4.28 -2.01
C HIS A 9 -4.75 4.57 -3.32
N GLN A 10 -4.02 5.05 -4.30
CA GLN A 10 -4.52 5.26 -5.65
C GLN A 10 -3.59 4.56 -6.65
N HIS A 11 -4.14 4.05 -7.74
CA HIS A 11 -3.35 3.29 -8.69
C HIS A 11 -3.23 3.98 -10.04
N LEU A 12 -2.15 3.62 -10.76
CA LEU A 12 -1.97 3.93 -12.17
C LEU A 12 -1.92 2.63 -12.98
N ILE A 13 -2.36 2.71 -14.22
CA ILE A 13 -2.22 1.62 -15.20
C ILE A 13 -1.62 2.24 -16.48
N PRO A 14 -0.28 2.27 -16.60
CA PRO A 14 0.37 2.82 -17.79
C PRO A 14 -0.10 2.10 -19.05
N PRO A 15 -0.32 2.80 -20.18
CA PRO A 15 -0.84 2.17 -21.41
C PRO A 15 0.00 0.98 -21.89
N ALA A 16 1.33 1.10 -21.84
CA ALA A 16 2.22 0.01 -22.23
C ALA A 16 2.11 -1.20 -21.30
N TYR A 17 1.93 -0.96 -20.00
CA TYR A 17 1.71 -2.02 -19.02
C TYR A 17 0.36 -2.73 -19.25
N ARG A 18 -0.70 -1.96 -19.55
CA ARG A 18 -2.01 -2.54 -19.91
C ARG A 18 -1.88 -3.46 -21.11
N THR A 19 -1.25 -2.98 -22.21
CA THR A 19 -1.02 -3.81 -23.41
C THR A 19 -0.28 -5.10 -23.07
N LEU A 20 0.78 -5.03 -22.24
CA LEU A 20 1.52 -6.21 -21.81
C LEU A 20 0.66 -7.20 -21.03
N LEU A 21 -0.23 -6.72 -20.15
CA LEU A 21 -1.16 -7.60 -19.42
C LEU A 21 -2.15 -8.27 -20.38
N ASP A 22 -2.74 -7.52 -21.29
CA ASP A 22 -3.70 -8.02 -22.29
C ASP A 22 -3.04 -9.10 -23.18
N ASP A 23 -1.83 -8.86 -23.68
CA ASP A 23 -1.06 -9.81 -24.48
C ASP A 23 -0.72 -11.11 -23.71
N ARG A 24 -0.65 -11.05 -22.39
CA ARG A 24 -0.39 -12.20 -21.51
C ARG A 24 -1.66 -12.86 -20.96
N GLY A 25 -2.84 -12.37 -21.32
CA GLY A 25 -4.10 -12.83 -20.74
C GLY A 25 -4.16 -12.63 -19.23
N ARG A 26 -3.53 -11.56 -18.73
CA ARG A 26 -3.52 -11.17 -17.31
C ARG A 26 -4.41 -9.95 -17.08
N THR A 27 -4.82 -9.76 -15.84
CA THR A 27 -5.60 -8.60 -15.41
C THR A 27 -4.87 -7.84 -14.32
N ALA A 28 -5.19 -6.57 -14.14
CA ALA A 28 -4.71 -5.77 -13.02
C ALA A 28 -5.64 -5.91 -11.81
N GLY A 29 -5.09 -5.86 -10.59
CA GLY A 29 -5.85 -5.82 -9.34
C GLY A 29 -6.70 -7.05 -9.02
N GLY A 30 -6.56 -8.16 -9.77
CA GLY A 30 -7.41 -9.36 -9.60
C GLY A 30 -8.83 -9.21 -10.15
N TRP A 31 -9.13 -8.12 -10.84
CA TRP A 31 -10.38 -7.81 -11.55
C TRP A 31 -10.13 -7.70 -13.06
N PRO A 32 -11.18 -7.70 -13.90
CA PRO A 32 -11.04 -7.20 -15.27
C PRO A 32 -10.39 -5.83 -15.24
N THR A 33 -9.29 -5.65 -16.00
CA THR A 33 -8.49 -4.43 -15.94
C THR A 33 -9.35 -3.20 -16.22
N PRO A 34 -9.51 -2.27 -15.27
CA PRO A 34 -10.36 -1.10 -15.46
C PRO A 34 -9.71 -0.12 -16.45
N ASP A 35 -10.54 0.72 -17.06
CA ASP A 35 -10.04 1.84 -17.84
C ASP A 35 -9.43 2.88 -16.88
N TRP A 36 -8.18 3.23 -17.18
CA TRP A 36 -7.45 4.24 -16.43
C TRP A 36 -6.81 5.25 -17.39
N ASN A 37 -6.94 6.49 -17.06
CA ASN A 37 -6.18 7.59 -17.66
C ASN A 37 -6.13 8.77 -16.68
N VAL A 38 -5.24 9.72 -16.96
CA VAL A 38 -5.01 10.89 -16.09
C VAL A 38 -6.28 11.73 -15.92
N ALA A 39 -7.08 11.92 -16.97
CA ALA A 39 -8.31 12.71 -16.86
C ALA A 39 -9.32 12.06 -15.93
N ALA A 40 -9.57 10.76 -16.06
CA ALA A 40 -10.46 10.02 -15.18
C ALA A 40 -9.99 10.04 -13.72
N ALA A 41 -8.67 9.97 -13.47
CA ALA A 41 -8.11 10.10 -12.13
C ALA A 41 -8.38 11.49 -11.53
N ILE A 42 -8.14 12.55 -12.30
CA ILE A 42 -8.41 13.93 -11.87
C ILE A 42 -9.90 14.15 -11.63
N ASP A 43 -10.76 13.67 -12.54
CA ASP A 43 -12.22 13.81 -12.42
C ASP A 43 -12.73 13.16 -11.12
N LEU A 44 -12.25 11.95 -10.77
CA LEU A 44 -12.59 11.32 -9.50
C LEU A 44 -12.08 12.15 -8.32
N MET A 45 -10.82 12.58 -8.36
CA MET A 45 -10.22 13.36 -7.28
C MET A 45 -11.01 14.64 -7.02
N ASP A 46 -11.47 15.32 -8.07
CA ASP A 46 -12.28 16.53 -7.95
C ASP A 46 -13.66 16.23 -7.37
N GLN A 47 -14.31 15.15 -7.80
CA GLN A 47 -15.61 14.70 -7.29
C GLN A 47 -15.56 14.32 -5.80
N GLU A 48 -14.49 13.66 -5.37
CA GLU A 48 -14.35 13.11 -4.02
C GLU A 48 -13.53 14.02 -3.08
N SER A 49 -13.24 15.25 -3.50
CA SER A 49 -12.45 16.23 -2.72
C SER A 49 -11.07 15.69 -2.32
N ILE A 50 -10.40 15.00 -3.25
CA ILE A 50 -9.02 14.53 -3.12
C ILE A 50 -8.10 15.57 -3.75
N ALA A 51 -7.25 16.17 -2.94
CA ALA A 51 -6.28 17.14 -3.43
C ALA A 51 -5.11 16.46 -4.16
N THR A 52 -4.56 15.41 -3.56
CA THR A 52 -3.41 14.70 -4.09
C THR A 52 -3.62 13.19 -3.96
N GLY A 53 -3.35 12.44 -5.04
CA GLY A 53 -3.32 10.98 -5.04
C GLY A 53 -1.89 10.45 -5.20
N ILE A 54 -1.47 9.54 -4.32
CA ILE A 54 -0.17 8.85 -4.44
C ILE A 54 -0.36 7.62 -5.31
N LEU A 55 0.15 7.69 -6.53
CA LEU A 55 -0.03 6.64 -7.54
C LEU A 55 0.88 5.44 -7.27
N SER A 56 0.35 4.23 -7.38
CA SER A 56 1.10 2.98 -7.24
C SER A 56 0.67 1.95 -8.27
N LEU A 57 1.57 1.03 -8.64
CA LEU A 57 1.19 -0.13 -9.43
C LEU A 57 0.57 -1.20 -8.52
N SER A 58 -0.60 -1.73 -8.92
CA SER A 58 -1.28 -2.82 -8.21
C SER A 58 -0.75 -4.21 -8.63
N ALA A 59 -1.35 -5.28 -8.07
CA ALA A 59 -1.17 -6.63 -8.56
C ALA A 59 -1.49 -6.73 -10.08
N PRO A 60 -0.81 -7.58 -10.86
CA PRO A 60 0.17 -8.60 -10.45
C PRO A 60 1.61 -8.08 -10.30
N GLY A 61 1.87 -6.78 -10.34
CA GLY A 61 3.21 -6.19 -10.28
C GLY A 61 3.98 -6.32 -11.59
N VAL A 62 5.30 -6.36 -11.50
CA VAL A 62 6.19 -6.28 -12.67
C VAL A 62 6.96 -7.59 -12.97
N HIS A 63 6.86 -8.61 -12.10
CA HIS A 63 7.66 -9.84 -12.24
C HIS A 63 6.81 -11.00 -12.78
N PHE A 64 7.10 -11.41 -14.02
CA PHE A 64 6.39 -12.50 -14.72
C PHE A 64 7.26 -13.74 -14.96
N GLY A 65 8.33 -13.91 -14.16
CA GLY A 65 9.20 -15.09 -14.20
C GLY A 65 10.63 -14.82 -14.69
N ASP A 66 10.94 -13.61 -15.17
CA ASP A 66 12.26 -13.20 -15.63
C ASP A 66 12.69 -11.91 -14.93
N ASP A 67 13.85 -11.96 -14.25
CA ASP A 67 14.36 -10.82 -13.47
C ASP A 67 14.76 -9.62 -14.36
N ALA A 68 15.34 -9.86 -15.54
CA ALA A 68 15.78 -8.79 -16.42
C ALA A 68 14.58 -8.04 -17.02
N GLU A 69 13.53 -8.79 -17.38
CA GLU A 69 12.27 -8.20 -17.82
C GLU A 69 11.62 -7.39 -16.69
N ALA A 70 11.58 -7.96 -15.46
CA ALA A 70 11.00 -7.30 -14.30
C ALA A 70 11.71 -5.97 -13.97
N ARG A 71 13.04 -5.93 -14.03
CA ARG A 71 13.83 -4.69 -13.88
C ARG A 71 13.48 -3.65 -14.94
N THR A 72 13.39 -4.08 -16.20
CA THR A 72 13.04 -3.19 -17.31
C THR A 72 11.62 -2.63 -17.15
N LEU A 73 10.67 -3.48 -16.79
CA LEU A 73 9.28 -3.09 -16.62
C LEU A 73 9.08 -2.17 -15.40
N ALA A 74 9.75 -2.46 -14.29
CA ALA A 74 9.74 -1.59 -13.11
C ALA A 74 10.20 -0.18 -13.47
N ARG A 75 11.35 -0.06 -14.17
CA ARG A 75 11.89 1.21 -14.64
C ARG A 75 10.87 1.97 -15.51
N GLN A 76 10.27 1.31 -16.50
CA GLN A 76 9.29 1.93 -17.40
C GLN A 76 8.04 2.45 -16.67
N VAL A 77 7.53 1.67 -15.71
CA VAL A 77 6.38 2.07 -14.90
C VAL A 77 6.73 3.25 -13.98
N ASN A 78 7.91 3.20 -13.36
CA ASN A 78 8.35 4.25 -12.44
C ASN A 78 8.65 5.56 -13.17
N ASP A 79 9.30 5.52 -14.34
CA ASP A 79 9.54 6.70 -15.18
C ASP A 79 8.21 7.32 -15.65
N TYR A 80 7.24 6.50 -16.04
CA TYR A 80 5.91 6.99 -16.41
C TYR A 80 5.20 7.70 -15.25
N GLY A 81 5.24 7.11 -14.04
CA GLY A 81 4.67 7.74 -12.85
C GLY A 81 5.36 9.05 -12.49
N ALA A 82 6.70 9.09 -12.58
CA ALA A 82 7.48 10.30 -12.30
C ALA A 82 7.15 11.46 -13.25
N GLU A 83 6.93 11.19 -14.55
CA GLU A 83 6.49 12.23 -15.48
C GLU A 83 5.09 12.78 -15.12
N LEU A 84 4.17 11.94 -14.64
CA LEU A 84 2.86 12.40 -14.16
C LEU A 84 2.99 13.33 -12.94
N VAL A 85 3.87 12.97 -12.00
CA VAL A 85 4.15 13.81 -10.80
C VAL A 85 4.80 15.11 -11.21
N LYS A 86 5.76 15.08 -12.14
CA LYS A 86 6.43 16.29 -12.66
C LYS A 86 5.45 17.24 -13.35
N ASP A 87 4.51 16.70 -14.13
CA ASP A 87 3.50 17.50 -14.85
C ASP A 87 2.46 18.11 -13.90
N ARG A 88 2.13 17.45 -12.79
CA ARG A 88 1.12 17.84 -11.81
C ARG A 88 1.56 17.53 -10.37
N PRO A 89 2.59 18.22 -9.87
CA PRO A 89 3.22 17.90 -8.57
C PRO A 89 2.30 18.17 -7.36
N ASP A 90 1.26 18.97 -7.52
CA ASP A 90 0.22 19.26 -6.55
C ASP A 90 -0.88 18.18 -6.53
N ARG A 91 -1.09 17.49 -7.66
CA ARG A 91 -2.16 16.50 -7.78
C ARG A 91 -1.67 15.07 -7.61
N PHE A 92 -0.41 14.78 -7.94
CA PHE A 92 0.10 13.41 -7.88
C PHE A 92 1.36 13.27 -7.02
N GLY A 93 1.44 12.12 -6.39
CA GLY A 93 2.65 11.52 -5.85
C GLY A 93 2.84 10.13 -6.42
N GLN A 94 3.93 9.46 -6.04
CA GLN A 94 4.25 8.14 -6.55
C GLN A 94 4.86 7.24 -5.50
N PHE A 95 4.37 6.01 -5.42
CA PHE A 95 5.09 4.88 -4.87
C PHE A 95 5.69 4.07 -6.02
N ALA A 96 7.01 3.99 -6.08
CA ALA A 96 7.72 3.26 -7.11
C ALA A 96 7.59 1.75 -6.91
N CYS A 97 7.28 0.99 -7.96
CA CYS A 97 7.24 -0.46 -7.91
C CYS A 97 8.66 -1.06 -8.02
N LEU A 98 8.89 -2.17 -7.33
CA LEU A 98 10.19 -2.84 -7.29
C LEU A 98 10.10 -4.26 -7.87
N PRO A 99 11.15 -4.76 -8.57
CA PRO A 99 11.13 -6.03 -9.29
C PRO A 99 11.35 -7.25 -8.37
N LEU A 100 10.71 -7.31 -7.18
CA LEU A 100 10.79 -8.50 -6.34
C LEU A 100 10.22 -9.73 -7.08
N PRO A 101 10.79 -10.94 -6.87
CA PRO A 101 11.70 -11.35 -5.77
C PRO A 101 13.20 -11.09 -6.00
N ASP A 102 13.61 -10.43 -7.06
CA ASP A 102 14.98 -10.03 -7.35
C ASP A 102 15.42 -8.91 -6.41
N VAL A 103 16.15 -9.25 -5.36
CA VAL A 103 16.52 -8.30 -4.29
C VAL A 103 17.53 -7.26 -4.78
N ASP A 104 18.51 -7.66 -5.56
CA ASP A 104 19.54 -6.74 -6.07
C ASP A 104 18.94 -5.74 -7.07
N GLY A 105 18.05 -6.22 -7.94
CA GLY A 105 17.27 -5.38 -8.84
C GLY A 105 16.34 -4.44 -8.08
N ALA A 106 15.69 -4.92 -7.01
CA ALA A 106 14.82 -4.11 -6.18
C ALA A 106 15.57 -3.00 -5.43
N ILE A 107 16.75 -3.27 -4.91
CA ILE A 107 17.61 -2.25 -4.28
C ILE A 107 18.04 -1.21 -5.31
N THR A 108 18.52 -1.66 -6.47
CA THR A 108 18.95 -0.75 -7.56
C THR A 108 17.79 0.18 -7.99
N GLU A 109 16.61 -0.38 -8.14
CA GLU A 109 15.43 0.39 -8.57
C GLU A 109 14.93 1.32 -7.45
N ALA A 110 14.96 0.88 -6.18
CA ALA A 110 14.58 1.73 -5.03
C ALA A 110 15.50 2.96 -4.92
N VAL A 111 16.82 2.76 -5.06
CA VAL A 111 17.79 3.86 -5.06
C VAL A 111 17.49 4.85 -6.18
N TYR A 112 17.31 4.36 -7.41
CA TYR A 112 16.99 5.21 -8.55
C TYR A 112 15.68 5.98 -8.35
N ALA A 113 14.63 5.29 -7.93
CA ALA A 113 13.32 5.92 -7.77
C ALA A 113 13.30 6.99 -6.67
N LEU A 114 13.98 6.73 -5.55
CA LEU A 114 13.99 7.67 -4.42
C LEU A 114 14.96 8.83 -4.64
N ASP A 115 16.13 8.60 -5.27
CA ASP A 115 17.17 9.61 -5.41
C ASP A 115 17.02 10.43 -6.70
N GLU A 116 16.68 9.79 -7.82
CA GLU A 116 16.64 10.45 -9.13
C GLU A 116 15.21 10.86 -9.54
N LEU A 117 14.22 9.99 -9.31
CA LEU A 117 12.82 10.29 -9.63
C LEU A 117 12.10 11.05 -8.50
N HIS A 118 12.69 11.12 -7.31
CA HIS A 118 12.12 11.73 -6.11
C HIS A 118 10.74 11.17 -5.75
N ALA A 119 10.57 9.84 -5.93
CA ALA A 119 9.36 9.14 -5.55
C ALA A 119 9.06 9.33 -4.05
N ASP A 120 7.78 9.39 -3.68
CA ASP A 120 7.35 9.58 -2.30
C ASP A 120 7.58 8.34 -1.41
N GLY A 121 7.87 7.23 -2.03
CA GLY A 121 8.15 5.95 -1.39
C GLY A 121 8.13 4.82 -2.41
N VAL A 122 7.97 3.58 -1.93
CA VAL A 122 7.91 2.39 -2.77
C VAL A 122 6.64 1.59 -2.48
N VAL A 123 6.13 0.89 -3.50
CA VAL A 123 5.07 -0.12 -3.33
C VAL A 123 5.65 -1.51 -3.43
N LEU A 124 5.29 -2.38 -2.48
CA LEU A 124 5.60 -3.80 -2.48
C LEU A 124 4.32 -4.59 -2.47
N LEU A 125 4.26 -5.68 -3.24
CA LEU A 125 3.17 -6.64 -3.09
C LEU A 125 3.36 -7.47 -1.82
N SER A 126 2.25 -7.89 -1.19
CA SER A 126 2.24 -8.65 0.06
C SER A 126 3.10 -9.92 0.01
N ASN A 127 3.19 -10.53 -1.17
CA ASN A 127 4.17 -11.59 -1.47
C ASN A 127 4.72 -11.42 -2.90
N ALA A 128 5.91 -11.92 -3.15
CA ALA A 128 6.50 -12.01 -4.48
C ALA A 128 6.73 -13.49 -4.80
N GLN A 129 5.95 -14.03 -5.72
CA GLN A 129 5.97 -15.47 -6.08
C GLN A 129 5.87 -16.38 -4.85
N GLY A 130 4.97 -16.07 -3.93
CA GLY A 130 4.73 -16.84 -2.70
C GLY A 130 5.73 -16.58 -1.57
N ARG A 131 6.72 -15.72 -1.77
CA ARG A 131 7.66 -15.32 -0.72
C ARG A 131 7.17 -14.06 -0.03
N TYR A 132 6.79 -14.18 1.24
CA TYR A 132 6.30 -13.07 2.07
C TYR A 132 7.41 -12.14 2.52
N LEU A 133 7.06 -10.88 2.76
CA LEU A 133 7.99 -9.77 3.01
C LEU A 133 8.81 -9.88 4.31
N GLY A 134 8.44 -10.73 5.25
CA GLY A 134 9.26 -11.07 6.41
C GLY A 134 10.38 -12.10 6.14
N ALA A 135 10.56 -12.57 4.90
CA ALA A 135 11.60 -13.55 4.58
C ALA A 135 13.01 -12.96 4.78
N PRO A 136 13.95 -13.72 5.39
CA PRO A 136 15.32 -13.23 5.63
C PRO A 136 16.06 -12.79 4.36
N SER A 137 15.70 -13.33 3.20
CA SER A 137 16.30 -12.93 1.92
C SER A 137 16.03 -11.47 1.55
N TYR A 138 15.01 -10.83 2.12
CA TYR A 138 14.69 -9.42 1.88
C TYR A 138 15.39 -8.45 2.86
N GLU A 139 16.19 -8.96 3.80
CA GLU A 139 16.91 -8.11 4.78
C GLU A 139 17.77 -7.02 4.13
N PRO A 140 18.50 -7.25 3.01
CA PRO A 140 19.27 -6.19 2.36
C PRO A 140 18.37 -5.05 1.83
N LEU A 141 17.20 -5.37 1.28
CA LEU A 141 16.25 -4.36 0.83
C LEU A 141 15.68 -3.56 2.01
N TRP A 142 15.32 -4.23 3.11
CA TRP A 142 14.84 -3.54 4.31
C TRP A 142 15.89 -2.61 4.91
N THR A 143 17.15 -3.01 4.90
CA THR A 143 18.28 -2.18 5.35
C THR A 143 18.41 -0.93 4.50
N GLU A 144 18.32 -1.04 3.17
CA GLU A 144 18.41 0.09 2.24
C GLU A 144 17.23 1.06 2.46
N LEU A 145 16.00 0.55 2.53
CA LEU A 145 14.81 1.36 2.73
C LEU A 145 14.79 2.03 4.12
N ASP A 146 15.24 1.33 5.18
CA ASP A 146 15.36 1.91 6.52
C ASP A 146 16.39 3.03 6.57
N THR A 147 17.54 2.86 5.91
CA THR A 147 18.59 3.89 5.85
C THR A 147 18.04 5.20 5.29
N ARG A 148 17.11 5.12 4.35
CA ARG A 148 16.44 6.26 3.70
C ARG A 148 15.21 6.75 4.48
N SER A 149 14.82 6.08 5.56
CA SER A 149 13.55 6.35 6.27
C SER A 149 12.35 6.32 5.31
N ALA A 150 12.38 5.38 4.35
CA ALA A 150 11.43 5.31 3.26
C ALA A 150 10.01 5.01 3.74
N VAL A 151 9.03 5.55 3.01
CA VAL A 151 7.64 5.10 3.09
C VAL A 151 7.47 3.88 2.18
N VAL A 152 6.91 2.81 2.72
CA VAL A 152 6.64 1.57 2.00
C VAL A 152 5.14 1.32 2.04
N PHE A 153 4.49 1.31 0.89
CA PHE A 153 3.11 0.91 0.75
C PHE A 153 3.03 -0.58 0.43
N ILE A 154 2.31 -1.36 1.22
CA ILE A 154 2.10 -2.79 0.97
C ILE A 154 0.72 -2.99 0.39
N HIS A 155 0.68 -3.37 -0.90
CA HIS A 155 -0.54 -3.74 -1.60
C HIS A 155 -0.69 -5.27 -1.67
N PRO A 156 -1.88 -5.84 -1.47
CA PRO A 156 -2.09 -7.28 -1.57
C PRO A 156 -1.91 -7.81 -2.99
N THR A 157 -1.64 -9.10 -3.06
CA THR A 157 -1.75 -9.92 -4.26
C THR A 157 -2.33 -11.28 -3.89
N GLU A 158 -2.50 -12.15 -4.86
CA GLU A 158 -2.98 -13.50 -4.60
C GLU A 158 -2.03 -14.26 -3.67
N PRO A 159 -2.52 -14.83 -2.56
CA PRO A 159 -1.72 -15.68 -1.71
C PRO A 159 -1.35 -16.99 -2.43
N PRO A 160 -0.24 -17.64 -2.06
CA PRO A 160 0.19 -18.92 -2.65
C PRO A 160 -0.62 -20.10 -2.08
N ILE A 161 -1.94 -20.03 -2.19
CA ILE A 161 -2.89 -21.06 -1.75
C ILE A 161 -3.94 -21.28 -2.84
N THR A 162 -4.71 -22.34 -2.73
CA THR A 162 -5.84 -22.57 -3.64
C THR A 162 -6.94 -21.55 -3.38
N MET A 163 -7.32 -20.80 -4.42
CA MET A 163 -8.43 -19.84 -4.36
C MET A 163 -9.77 -20.57 -4.29
N LEU A 164 -10.77 -19.92 -3.70
CA LEU A 164 -12.12 -20.45 -3.65
C LEU A 164 -12.83 -20.26 -4.99
N ASP A 165 -13.44 -21.33 -5.52
CA ASP A 165 -14.22 -21.26 -6.74
C ASP A 165 -15.38 -20.27 -6.59
N GLY A 166 -15.54 -19.39 -7.58
CA GLY A 166 -16.60 -18.39 -7.62
C GLY A 166 -16.39 -17.17 -6.68
N MET A 167 -15.26 -17.10 -5.99
CA MET A 167 -14.90 -15.96 -5.14
C MET A 167 -13.68 -15.23 -5.70
N PRO A 168 -13.84 -14.03 -6.27
CA PRO A 168 -12.70 -13.23 -6.71
C PRO A 168 -11.73 -12.92 -5.56
N SER A 169 -10.43 -13.11 -5.80
CA SER A 169 -9.37 -12.91 -4.79
C SER A 169 -9.42 -11.55 -4.08
N PRO A 170 -9.74 -10.42 -4.73
CA PRO A 170 -9.81 -9.13 -4.04
C PRO A 170 -10.83 -9.05 -2.90
N LEU A 171 -11.89 -9.87 -2.95
CA LEU A 171 -12.96 -9.82 -1.95
C LEU A 171 -12.57 -10.50 -0.63
N LEU A 172 -11.75 -11.56 -0.68
CA LEU A 172 -11.41 -12.36 0.50
C LEU A 172 -9.91 -12.51 0.67
N ASP A 173 -9.21 -12.91 -0.41
CA ASP A 173 -7.82 -13.35 -0.30
C ASP A 173 -6.86 -12.18 -0.15
N TYR A 174 -7.17 -11.00 -0.69
CA TYR A 174 -6.32 -9.81 -0.57
C TYR A 174 -6.22 -9.31 0.87
N PRO A 175 -7.30 -9.08 1.63
CA PRO A 175 -7.19 -8.75 3.06
C PRO A 175 -6.48 -9.83 3.87
N PHE A 176 -6.66 -11.10 3.50
CA PHE A 176 -5.96 -12.21 4.12
C PHE A 176 -4.45 -12.15 3.86
N ASP A 177 -4.02 -11.88 2.62
CA ASP A 177 -2.61 -11.84 2.26
C ASP A 177 -1.89 -10.62 2.86
N THR A 178 -2.56 -9.46 2.94
CA THR A 178 -2.08 -8.30 3.70
C THR A 178 -1.81 -8.68 5.15
N THR A 179 -2.74 -9.40 5.79
CA THR A 179 -2.58 -9.84 7.18
C THR A 179 -1.39 -10.81 7.33
N ARG A 180 -1.25 -11.76 6.39
CA ARG A 180 -0.14 -12.74 6.41
C ARG A 180 1.21 -12.05 6.34
N THR A 181 1.39 -11.13 5.40
CA THR A 181 2.67 -10.44 5.26
C THR A 181 2.98 -9.57 6.46
N ALA A 182 1.99 -8.83 6.99
CA ALA A 182 2.17 -8.00 8.18
C ALA A 182 2.65 -8.82 9.39
N ILE A 183 1.98 -9.94 9.68
CA ILE A 183 2.38 -10.83 10.78
C ILE A 183 3.74 -11.48 10.50
N HIS A 184 4.00 -11.89 9.26
CA HIS A 184 5.29 -12.47 8.87
C HIS A 184 6.45 -11.47 9.07
N MET A 185 6.25 -10.19 8.77
CA MET A 185 7.23 -9.13 9.04
C MET A 185 7.47 -8.93 10.54
N VAL A 186 6.40 -8.94 11.35
CA VAL A 186 6.48 -8.79 12.82
C VAL A 186 7.22 -9.96 13.44
N VAL A 187 6.80 -11.20 13.17
CA VAL A 187 7.40 -12.38 13.82
C VAL A 187 8.83 -12.65 13.36
N ASN A 188 9.22 -12.20 12.18
CA ASN A 188 10.61 -12.27 11.70
C ASN A 188 11.41 -11.01 12.05
N GLY A 189 10.88 -10.11 12.86
CA GLY A 189 11.58 -8.98 13.45
C GLY A 189 11.93 -7.85 12.49
N VAL A 190 11.33 -7.78 11.29
CA VAL A 190 11.56 -6.68 10.33
C VAL A 190 11.22 -5.35 10.97
N MET A 191 10.03 -5.24 11.58
CA MET A 191 9.58 -4.00 12.22
C MET A 191 10.48 -3.60 13.39
N ASN A 192 11.00 -4.56 14.14
CA ASN A 192 11.90 -4.29 15.28
C ASN A 192 13.28 -3.79 14.81
N ARG A 193 13.89 -4.46 13.80
CA ARG A 193 15.23 -4.09 13.32
C ARG A 193 15.26 -2.79 12.55
N HIS A 194 14.21 -2.50 11.79
CA HIS A 194 14.12 -1.34 10.88
C HIS A 194 13.19 -0.28 11.45
N SER A 195 13.69 0.48 12.42
CA SER A 195 12.88 1.41 13.21
C SER A 195 12.47 2.68 12.48
N ARG A 196 13.16 3.04 11.39
CA ARG A 196 12.88 4.24 10.60
C ARG A 196 11.89 4.02 9.47
N LEU A 197 11.60 2.76 9.11
CA LEU A 197 10.61 2.42 8.10
C LEU A 197 9.21 2.94 8.50
N LYS A 198 8.49 3.45 7.52
CA LYS A 198 7.10 3.85 7.62
C LYS A 198 6.30 2.97 6.67
N VAL A 199 5.64 1.94 7.20
CA VAL A 199 4.96 0.93 6.38
C VAL A 199 3.46 1.15 6.44
N ILE A 200 2.83 1.42 5.30
CA ILE A 200 1.38 1.55 5.14
C ILE A 200 0.84 0.20 4.68
N LEU A 201 -0.10 -0.36 5.43
CA LEU A 201 -0.87 -1.54 5.06
C LEU A 201 -2.18 -1.13 4.40
N SER A 202 -2.46 -1.68 3.24
CA SER A 202 -3.70 -1.44 2.50
C SER A 202 -4.93 -2.02 3.19
N HIS A 203 -6.10 -1.46 2.87
CA HIS A 203 -7.43 -1.96 3.28
C HIS A 203 -7.56 -2.12 4.80
N GLY A 204 -7.16 -1.09 5.56
CA GLY A 204 -7.20 -1.12 7.02
C GLY A 204 -6.29 -2.19 7.64
N GLY A 205 -5.29 -2.68 6.90
CA GLY A 205 -4.41 -3.77 7.33
C GLY A 205 -5.06 -5.16 7.25
N GLY A 206 -6.09 -5.31 6.42
CA GLY A 206 -6.81 -6.56 6.27
C GLY A 206 -7.52 -6.99 7.56
N PHE A 207 -7.22 -8.18 8.05
CA PHE A 207 -7.77 -8.69 9.30
C PHE A 207 -6.92 -8.38 10.54
N LEU A 208 -5.79 -7.66 10.37
CA LEU A 208 -4.85 -7.41 11.46
C LEU A 208 -5.49 -6.70 12.65
N PRO A 209 -6.20 -5.56 12.53
CA PRO A 209 -6.80 -4.89 13.67
C PRO A 209 -7.81 -5.77 14.43
N TYR A 210 -8.67 -6.46 13.69
CA TYR A 210 -9.68 -7.35 14.27
C TYR A 210 -9.07 -8.51 15.04
N ALA A 211 -8.00 -9.14 14.49
CA ALA A 211 -7.44 -10.36 15.04
C ALA A 211 -6.15 -10.15 15.86
N ALA A 212 -5.75 -8.90 16.14
CA ALA A 212 -4.46 -8.56 16.74
C ALA A 212 -4.11 -9.36 17.99
N TYR A 213 -5.05 -9.50 18.93
CA TYR A 213 -4.83 -10.25 20.16
C TYR A 213 -4.60 -11.75 19.93
N ARG A 214 -5.16 -12.33 18.85
CA ARG A 214 -4.90 -13.71 18.46
C ARG A 214 -3.45 -13.92 18.06
N PHE A 215 -2.85 -12.93 17.40
CA PHE A 215 -1.46 -13.00 16.90
C PHE A 215 -0.42 -12.90 18.02
N LEU A 216 -0.78 -12.45 19.21
CA LEU A 216 0.11 -12.46 20.37
C LEU A 216 0.57 -13.89 20.75
N GLY A 217 -0.22 -14.90 20.37
CA GLY A 217 0.17 -16.30 20.52
C GLY A 217 1.46 -16.67 19.78
N ALA A 218 1.89 -15.88 18.79
CA ALA A 218 3.14 -16.10 18.08
C ALA A 218 4.38 -16.01 19.00
N ALA A 219 4.30 -15.30 20.13
CA ALA A 219 5.39 -15.26 21.13
C ALA A 219 5.79 -16.64 21.67
N GLN A 220 4.85 -17.60 21.68
CA GLN A 220 5.13 -18.96 22.12
C GLN A 220 6.04 -19.76 21.16
N PHE A 221 6.10 -19.34 19.90
CA PHE A 221 6.82 -20.04 18.83
C PHE A 221 8.06 -19.29 18.33
N ASN A 222 8.27 -18.04 18.83
CA ASN A 222 9.36 -17.19 18.38
C ASN A 222 10.23 -16.77 19.60
N PRO A 223 11.29 -17.54 19.90
CA PRO A 223 12.19 -17.23 21.02
C PRO A 223 12.73 -15.80 20.91
N GLY A 224 12.70 -15.07 22.03
CA GLY A 224 13.18 -13.68 22.11
C GLY A 224 12.10 -12.63 21.78
N THR A 225 10.88 -13.04 21.43
CA THR A 225 9.73 -12.13 21.31
C THR A 225 8.79 -12.28 22.52
N THR A 226 8.12 -11.18 22.87
CA THR A 226 7.06 -11.16 23.90
C THR A 226 5.74 -10.68 23.31
N THR A 227 4.66 -10.88 24.02
CA THR A 227 3.33 -10.36 23.62
C THR A 227 3.36 -8.84 23.46
N GLU A 228 4.10 -8.15 24.32
CA GLU A 228 4.26 -6.69 24.32
C GLU A 228 5.00 -6.22 23.06
N THR A 229 6.12 -6.89 22.71
CA THR A 229 6.91 -6.53 21.52
C THR A 229 6.13 -6.80 20.24
N ILE A 230 5.40 -7.92 20.13
CA ILE A 230 4.53 -8.22 18.98
C ILE A 230 3.43 -7.17 18.83
N MET A 231 2.76 -6.79 19.95
CA MET A 231 1.73 -5.75 19.90
C MET A 231 2.31 -4.40 19.51
N ALA A 232 3.45 -4.03 20.08
CA ALA A 232 4.13 -2.77 19.75
C ALA A 232 4.52 -2.70 18.27
N ASP A 233 5.09 -3.78 17.72
CA ASP A 233 5.50 -3.84 16.32
C ASP A 233 4.29 -3.81 15.37
N MET A 234 3.20 -4.52 15.68
CA MET A 234 1.96 -4.44 14.91
C MET A 234 1.39 -3.01 14.86
N ARG A 235 1.48 -2.26 15.97
CA ARG A 235 0.99 -0.88 16.07
C ARG A 235 1.90 0.15 15.39
N ARG A 236 3.07 -0.24 14.92
CA ARG A 236 3.96 0.64 14.15
C ARG A 236 3.52 0.79 12.71
N PHE A 237 2.71 -0.10 12.17
CA PHE A 237 2.15 0.06 10.84
C PHE A 237 1.25 1.29 10.75
N TYR A 238 1.22 1.88 9.56
CA TYR A 238 0.17 2.78 9.12
C TYR A 238 -0.91 1.95 8.40
N PHE A 239 -2.11 2.48 8.34
CA PHE A 239 -3.28 1.80 7.79
C PHE A 239 -4.04 2.78 6.89
N ASP A 240 -4.32 2.43 5.64
CA ASP A 240 -5.23 3.23 4.86
C ASP A 240 -6.70 2.86 5.13
N THR A 241 -7.61 3.68 4.62
CA THR A 241 -9.05 3.45 4.79
C THR A 241 -9.74 2.88 3.56
N ALA A 242 -9.00 2.54 2.49
CA ALA A 242 -9.57 1.99 1.28
C ALA A 242 -10.42 0.76 1.59
N LEU A 243 -11.67 0.73 1.12
CA LEU A 243 -12.64 -0.34 1.35
C LEU A 243 -12.92 -0.69 2.83
N SER A 244 -12.31 0.03 3.78
CA SER A 244 -12.34 -0.27 5.22
C SER A 244 -13.05 0.80 6.06
N SER A 245 -13.53 1.88 5.45
CA SER A 245 -14.31 2.92 6.14
C SER A 245 -15.78 2.53 6.35
N THR A 246 -16.02 1.31 6.80
CA THR A 246 -17.37 0.78 7.03
C THR A 246 -17.73 0.77 8.51
N PRO A 247 -19.04 0.73 8.88
CA PRO A 247 -19.47 0.66 10.27
C PRO A 247 -18.94 -0.54 11.06
N SER A 248 -18.49 -1.60 10.38
CA SER A 248 -17.90 -2.80 11.01
C SER A 248 -16.39 -2.73 11.11
N ALA A 249 -15.69 -2.16 10.11
CA ALA A 249 -14.22 -2.14 10.07
C ALA A 249 -13.63 -0.96 10.84
N MET A 250 -14.17 0.26 10.67
CA MET A 250 -13.64 1.46 11.34
C MET A 250 -13.55 1.36 12.86
N PRO A 251 -14.56 0.86 13.60
CA PRO A 251 -14.42 0.70 15.04
C PRO A 251 -13.26 -0.21 15.45
N SER A 252 -13.03 -1.29 14.70
CA SER A 252 -11.91 -2.21 14.94
C SER A 252 -10.56 -1.52 14.67
N LEU A 253 -10.46 -0.79 13.57
CA LEU A 253 -9.25 -0.04 13.21
C LEU A 253 -8.94 1.03 14.26
N LEU A 254 -9.92 1.84 14.64
CA LEU A 254 -9.77 2.93 15.63
C LEU A 254 -9.43 2.41 17.03
N ALA A 255 -9.92 1.23 17.41
CA ALA A 255 -9.58 0.61 18.70
C ALA A 255 -8.16 0.04 18.73
N PHE A 256 -7.58 -0.27 17.58
CA PHE A 256 -6.27 -0.91 17.46
C PHE A 256 -5.15 0.06 17.10
N ALA A 257 -5.33 0.85 16.03
CA ALA A 257 -4.29 1.70 15.46
C ALA A 257 -4.07 2.97 16.28
N ASP A 258 -2.83 3.47 16.27
CA ASP A 258 -2.55 4.84 16.70
C ASP A 258 -3.29 5.81 15.74
N PRO A 259 -4.07 6.78 16.25
CA PRO A 259 -4.78 7.75 15.42
C PRO A 259 -3.89 8.52 14.44
N THR A 260 -2.60 8.68 14.75
CA THR A 260 -1.61 9.33 13.89
C THR A 260 -1.12 8.45 12.74
N ARG A 261 -1.60 7.20 12.66
CA ARG A 261 -1.15 6.20 11.69
C ARG A 261 -2.29 5.68 10.79
N ILE A 262 -3.37 6.41 10.69
CA ILE A 262 -4.47 6.09 9.77
C ILE A 262 -4.48 7.13 8.67
N THR A 263 -4.44 6.69 7.40
CA THR A 263 -4.46 7.57 6.22
C THR A 263 -5.69 7.28 5.36
N TYR A 264 -6.08 8.25 4.55
CA TYR A 264 -7.15 8.05 3.58
C TYR A 264 -6.64 7.26 2.37
N GLY A 265 -7.51 6.37 1.83
CA GLY A 265 -7.28 5.62 0.59
C GLY A 265 -8.58 5.42 -0.18
N SER A 266 -8.55 5.52 -1.53
CA SER A 266 -9.70 5.33 -2.41
C SER A 266 -9.74 3.96 -3.10
N ASP A 267 -8.59 3.36 -3.36
CA ASP A 267 -8.40 2.17 -4.21
C ASP A 267 -8.86 2.38 -5.67
N PHE A 268 -8.89 3.64 -6.14
CA PHE A 268 -9.17 3.92 -7.55
C PHE A 268 -8.03 3.40 -8.44
N PRO A 269 -8.32 2.76 -9.59
CA PRO A 269 -9.60 2.62 -10.30
C PRO A 269 -10.33 1.29 -10.04
N PHE A 270 -9.86 0.46 -9.11
CA PHE A 270 -10.43 -0.88 -8.88
C PHE A 270 -11.78 -0.84 -8.15
N VAL A 271 -12.07 0.25 -7.46
CA VAL A 271 -13.36 0.51 -6.84
C VAL A 271 -14.10 1.56 -7.67
N PRO A 272 -15.07 1.16 -8.49
CA PRO A 272 -15.78 2.07 -9.39
C PRO A 272 -16.56 3.17 -8.66
N SER A 273 -16.84 2.97 -7.38
CA SER A 273 -17.53 3.93 -6.52
C SER A 273 -16.88 4.00 -5.15
N SER A 274 -15.74 4.67 -5.06
CA SER A 274 -15.16 5.06 -3.77
C SER A 274 -16.12 5.94 -2.96
N HIS A 275 -17.12 6.55 -3.61
CA HIS A 275 -18.14 7.40 -2.99
C HIS A 275 -18.84 6.74 -1.79
N LEU A 276 -19.21 5.46 -1.90
CA LEU A 276 -19.84 4.72 -0.79
C LEU A 276 -18.95 4.72 0.46
N PHE A 277 -17.66 4.46 0.29
CA PHE A 277 -16.68 4.40 1.38
C PHE A 277 -16.33 5.79 1.89
N ASN A 278 -16.31 6.79 1.04
CA ASN A 278 -16.13 8.20 1.42
C ASN A 278 -17.28 8.70 2.26
N VAL A 279 -18.52 8.43 1.85
CA VAL A 279 -19.72 8.76 2.63
C VAL A 279 -19.72 8.04 3.99
N ALA A 280 -19.30 6.78 4.03
CA ALA A 280 -19.20 6.03 5.28
C ALA A 280 -18.13 6.61 6.22
N LEU A 281 -16.96 7.01 5.69
CA LEU A 281 -15.92 7.69 6.45
C LEU A 281 -16.42 9.04 7.00
N ASP A 282 -17.09 9.84 6.16
CA ASP A 282 -17.60 11.15 6.55
C ASP A 282 -18.70 11.06 7.61
N ASN A 283 -19.48 10.00 7.62
CA ASN A 283 -20.48 9.72 8.63
C ASN A 283 -19.95 9.00 9.88
N THR A 284 -18.70 8.56 9.87
CA THR A 284 -18.09 7.98 11.07
C THR A 284 -18.00 9.05 12.18
N PRO A 285 -18.42 8.75 13.43
CA PRO A 285 -18.42 9.73 14.52
C PRO A 285 -16.98 10.00 15.01
N LEU A 286 -16.26 10.84 14.30
CA LEU A 286 -14.91 11.32 14.60
C LEU A 286 -14.98 12.79 15.02
N ASP A 287 -14.13 13.18 15.96
CA ASP A 287 -13.88 14.61 16.20
C ASP A 287 -13.15 15.25 14.99
N ASP A 288 -13.17 16.57 14.91
CA ASP A 288 -12.62 17.31 13.77
C ASP A 288 -11.12 17.10 13.59
N ASN A 289 -10.36 16.94 14.68
CA ASN A 289 -8.91 16.72 14.62
C ASN A 289 -8.57 15.34 14.04
N LEU A 290 -9.27 14.29 14.51
CA LEU A 290 -9.07 12.95 14.00
C LEU A 290 -9.55 12.83 12.55
N ARG A 291 -10.65 13.48 12.21
CA ARG A 291 -11.14 13.56 10.82
C ARG A 291 -10.11 14.22 9.90
N TYR A 292 -9.54 15.34 10.32
CA TYR A 292 -8.46 16.01 9.58
C TYR A 292 -7.22 15.11 9.48
N ALA A 293 -6.81 14.49 10.59
CA ALA A 293 -5.65 13.61 10.64
C ALA A 293 -5.77 12.47 9.62
N ILE A 294 -6.89 11.76 9.59
CA ILE A 294 -7.14 10.64 8.67
C ILE A 294 -7.19 11.13 7.21
N ASN A 295 -7.95 12.20 6.94
CA ASN A 295 -8.14 12.67 5.57
C ASN A 295 -6.87 13.28 4.98
N ARG A 296 -5.98 13.87 5.82
CA ARG A 296 -4.85 14.66 5.34
C ARG A 296 -3.63 14.68 6.26
N GLY A 297 -3.79 15.09 7.52
CA GLY A 297 -2.67 15.47 8.39
C GLY A 297 -1.64 14.34 8.59
N ASN A 298 -2.06 13.08 8.69
CA ASN A 298 -1.15 11.95 8.83
C ASN A 298 -0.33 11.72 7.54
N ALA A 299 -0.96 11.89 6.38
CA ALA A 299 -0.26 11.82 5.10
C ALA A 299 0.72 12.99 4.92
N GLU A 300 0.41 14.21 5.37
CA GLU A 300 1.36 15.33 5.36
C GLU A 300 2.60 15.05 6.21
N THR A 301 2.45 14.30 7.30
CA THR A 301 3.59 13.87 8.12
C THR A 301 4.47 12.85 7.41
N LEU A 302 3.86 11.97 6.61
CA LEU A 302 4.59 10.99 5.78
C LEU A 302 5.26 11.65 4.58
N PHE A 303 4.60 12.63 3.98
CA PHE A 303 5.00 13.30 2.73
C PHE A 303 5.09 14.82 2.93
N PRO A 304 6.17 15.33 3.57
CA PRO A 304 6.28 16.75 3.93
C PRO A 304 6.16 17.73 2.75
N ARG A 305 6.47 17.29 1.52
CA ARG A 305 6.28 18.13 0.32
C ARG A 305 4.83 18.46 0.03
N LEU A 306 3.87 17.65 0.54
CA LEU A 306 2.43 17.83 0.35
C LEU A 306 1.78 18.65 1.47
N ALA A 307 2.54 18.98 2.53
CA ALA A 307 2.04 19.83 3.58
C ALA A 307 1.72 21.23 3.02
N THR A 308 0.52 21.72 3.29
CA THR A 308 0.13 23.10 2.92
C THR A 308 1.04 24.08 3.67
N ARG A 309 1.75 24.91 2.91
CA ARG A 309 2.52 26.04 3.45
C ARG A 309 1.60 27.15 3.89
#